data_376315ce4bacb5731a824b61f71e69af
#
_entry.id   376315ce4bacb5731a824b61f71e69af
#
_cell.length_a   1.000
_cell.length_b   1.000
_cell.length_c   1.000
_cell.angle_alpha   90.00
_cell.angle_beta   90.00
_cell.angle_gamma   90.00
#
_symmetry.space_group_name_H-M   'P 1'
#
loop_
_entity.id
_entity.type
_entity.pdbx_description
1 polymer ?
#
loop_
_entity_poly.entity_id
_entity_poly.type
_entity_poly.pdbx_seq_one_letter_code
_entity_poly.pdbx_strand_id
1 'polypeptide(L)'
;VKANGWIEGLTITSIILGVVLGGQLVDARLWTDVLALGLPGVNKPVHGALALLILIYGVAAVFNMRIPRTTAVLRPMPSHQGALLADFWRCNGRLWRDRLGQISLATTTLFWGVSGNMRYIVLAWAAAALHYSTTQAASLVGVVALGTAVGAVVASMRVRLDRATQVMPLGILMGALLVAMVYVDHLWVAVPFLVFMGALGGYIVVPMNALLQHRGHNLMGAGRSIAVQNFNEQACILALGFLYSASTGLGLSAFAAIALFGAVVVVSMALIQLWYRHNLRHHTAEIKQLMRIARGKNAPP
;
A
#
# COMPACT_ATOMS: atom_id res chain seq x y z
N VAL A 1 -11.31 -3.78 13.12
CA VAL A 1 -11.61 -2.98 11.93
C VAL A 1 -11.45 -1.48 12.22
N LYS A 2 -12.11 -0.91 13.27
CA LYS A 2 -12.02 0.53 13.56
C LYS A 2 -10.58 1.02 13.82
N ALA A 3 -9.80 0.31 14.65
CA ALA A 3 -8.40 0.67 14.93
C ALA A 3 -7.54 0.63 13.66
N ASN A 4 -7.69 -0.39 12.81
CA ASN A 4 -6.98 -0.47 11.54
C ASN A 4 -7.38 0.66 10.59
N GLY A 5 -8.67 1.04 10.56
CA GLY A 5 -9.12 2.18 9.77
C GLY A 5 -8.48 3.50 10.21
N TRP A 6 -8.29 3.71 11.53
CA TRP A 6 -7.58 4.87 12.05
C TRP A 6 -6.08 4.86 11.68
N ILE A 7 -5.43 3.71 11.83
CA ILE A 7 -4.00 3.55 11.47
C ILE A 7 -3.81 3.81 9.98
N GLU A 8 -4.61 3.17 9.12
CA GLU A 8 -4.53 3.39 7.67
C GLU A 8 -4.88 4.82 7.29
N GLY A 9 -5.92 5.40 7.90
CA GLY A 9 -6.29 6.80 7.66
C GLY A 9 -5.18 7.78 8.03
N LEU A 10 -4.53 7.60 9.18
CA LEU A 10 -3.39 8.41 9.61
C LEU A 10 -2.18 8.20 8.70
N THR A 11 -1.90 6.96 8.29
CA THR A 11 -0.82 6.64 7.37
C THR A 11 -1.01 7.34 6.03
N ILE A 12 -2.21 7.23 5.44
CA ILE A 12 -2.54 7.87 4.16
C ILE A 12 -2.49 9.40 4.29
N THR A 13 -3.04 9.96 5.38
CA THR A 13 -2.97 11.41 5.64
C THR A 13 -1.52 11.88 5.75
N SER A 14 -0.67 11.12 6.43
CA SER A 14 0.77 11.42 6.54
C SER A 14 1.48 11.36 5.19
N ILE A 15 1.11 10.41 4.33
CA ILE A 15 1.64 10.32 2.96
C ILE A 15 1.23 11.55 2.15
N ILE A 16 -0.04 11.97 2.21
CA ILE A 16 -0.53 13.16 1.50
C ILE A 16 0.21 14.41 1.98
N LEU A 17 0.27 14.62 3.29
CA LEU A 17 0.99 15.74 3.88
C LEU A 17 2.47 15.71 3.51
N GLY A 18 3.10 14.52 3.55
CA GLY A 18 4.49 14.33 3.16
C GLY A 18 4.77 14.67 1.70
N VAL A 19 3.89 14.30 0.77
CA VAL A 19 4.02 14.64 -0.66
C VAL A 19 3.87 16.13 -0.88
N VAL A 20 2.84 16.78 -0.30
CA VAL A 20 2.60 18.21 -0.44
C VAL A 20 3.72 19.02 0.19
N LEU A 21 4.05 18.74 1.44
CA LEU A 21 5.11 19.44 2.17
C LEU A 21 6.49 19.18 1.54
N GLY A 22 6.77 17.94 1.13
CA GLY A 22 8.02 17.57 0.49
C GLY A 22 8.25 18.30 -0.82
N GLY A 23 7.20 18.50 -1.62
CA GLY A 23 7.26 19.30 -2.84
C GLY A 23 7.59 20.78 -2.57
N GLN A 24 7.00 21.35 -1.52
CA GLN A 24 7.27 22.72 -1.12
C GLN A 24 8.63 22.90 -0.46
N LEU A 25 9.08 21.94 0.34
CA LEU A 25 10.36 21.99 1.05
C LEU A 25 11.59 22.01 0.11
N VAL A 26 11.43 21.64 -1.15
CA VAL A 26 12.50 21.71 -2.16
C VAL A 26 12.46 23.04 -2.92
N ASP A 27 11.42 23.86 -2.76
CA ASP A 27 11.32 25.18 -3.38
C ASP A 27 12.37 26.13 -2.80
N ALA A 28 13.22 26.68 -3.70
CA ALA A 28 14.27 27.61 -3.33
C ALA A 28 13.76 28.85 -2.59
N ARG A 29 12.53 29.26 -2.86
CA ARG A 29 11.92 30.46 -2.27
C ARG A 29 11.76 30.37 -0.76
N LEU A 30 11.41 29.17 -0.24
CA LEU A 30 11.24 28.96 1.21
C LEU A 30 12.56 28.99 1.97
N TRP A 31 13.67 28.73 1.28
CA TRP A 31 14.98 28.64 1.93
C TRP A 31 15.84 29.90 1.73
N THR A 32 15.35 30.91 1.02
CA THR A 32 16.12 32.13 0.71
C THR A 32 16.65 32.79 1.99
N ASP A 33 15.78 33.00 2.98
CA ASP A 33 16.13 33.65 4.25
C ASP A 33 16.99 32.73 5.14
N VAL A 34 16.73 31.41 5.12
CA VAL A 34 17.49 30.43 5.90
C VAL A 34 18.91 30.23 5.30
N LEU A 35 19.03 30.25 3.98
CA LEU A 35 20.33 30.18 3.30
C LEU A 35 21.16 31.48 3.53
N ALA A 36 20.48 32.63 3.66
CA ALA A 36 21.10 33.89 3.99
C ALA A 36 21.70 33.91 5.42
N LEU A 37 21.21 33.07 6.33
CA LEU A 37 21.76 32.91 7.69
C LEU A 37 23.13 32.19 7.72
N GLY A 38 23.59 31.62 6.59
CA GLY A 38 24.91 31.01 6.48
C GLY A 38 25.14 29.80 7.41
N LEU A 39 24.10 29.03 7.71
CA LEU A 39 24.21 27.88 8.60
C LEU A 39 25.19 26.84 8.06
N PRO A 40 26.14 26.34 8.86
CA PRO A 40 27.12 25.37 8.42
C PRO A 40 26.43 24.07 7.94
N GLY A 41 26.76 23.65 6.71
CA GLY A 41 26.19 22.45 6.08
C GLY A 41 24.88 22.67 5.31
N VAL A 42 24.26 23.88 5.34
CA VAL A 42 23.02 24.19 4.61
C VAL A 42 23.32 25.18 3.48
N ASN A 43 23.83 24.67 2.37
CA ASN A 43 24.22 25.49 1.21
C ASN A 43 23.22 25.39 0.03
N LYS A 44 22.22 24.52 0.12
CA LYS A 44 21.19 24.29 -0.90
C LYS A 44 19.83 24.04 -0.23
N PRO A 45 18.71 24.35 -0.91
CA PRO A 45 17.36 24.05 -0.39
C PRO A 45 17.18 22.61 0.06
N VAL A 46 17.77 21.66 -0.68
CA VAL A 46 17.73 20.22 -0.35
C VAL A 46 18.38 19.92 1.01
N HIS A 47 19.46 20.62 1.39
CA HIS A 47 20.11 20.42 2.69
C HIS A 47 19.18 20.85 3.84
N GLY A 48 18.46 21.95 3.67
CA GLY A 48 17.49 22.41 4.65
C GLY A 48 16.31 21.44 4.79
N ALA A 49 15.80 20.94 3.67
CA ALA A 49 14.75 19.90 3.66
C ALA A 49 15.21 18.62 4.38
N LEU A 50 16.44 18.17 4.15
CA LEU A 50 17.02 17.01 4.84
C LEU A 50 17.20 17.26 6.34
N ALA A 51 17.66 18.46 6.74
CA ALA A 51 17.78 18.80 8.17
C ALA A 51 16.43 18.78 8.88
N LEU A 52 15.37 19.29 8.22
CA LEU A 52 14.01 19.21 8.76
C LEU A 52 13.50 17.77 8.87
N LEU A 53 13.79 16.92 7.87
CA LEU A 53 13.44 15.50 7.93
C LEU A 53 14.16 14.80 9.09
N ILE A 54 15.45 15.07 9.28
CA ILE A 54 16.21 14.53 10.44
C ILE A 54 15.57 14.96 11.75
N LEU A 55 15.16 16.21 11.86
CA LEU A 55 14.45 16.71 13.05
C LEU A 55 13.14 15.98 13.29
N ILE A 56 12.31 15.80 12.26
CA ILE A 56 11.03 15.07 12.33
C ILE A 56 11.26 13.62 12.77
N TYR A 57 12.25 12.93 12.18
CA TYR A 57 12.59 11.57 12.59
C TYR A 57 13.16 11.52 14.01
N GLY A 58 13.93 12.54 14.44
CA GLY A 58 14.38 12.67 15.81
C GLY A 58 13.23 12.78 16.82
N VAL A 59 12.25 13.62 16.51
CA VAL A 59 11.01 13.76 17.29
C VAL A 59 10.25 12.43 17.33
N ALA A 60 10.09 11.77 16.19
CA ALA A 60 9.44 10.46 16.13
C ALA A 60 10.17 9.40 16.96
N ALA A 61 11.53 9.42 16.97
CA ALA A 61 12.32 8.53 17.79
C ALA A 61 12.09 8.75 19.30
N VAL A 62 11.99 10.02 19.73
CA VAL A 62 11.65 10.37 21.12
C VAL A 62 10.27 9.84 21.52
N PHE A 63 9.26 9.99 20.64
CA PHE A 63 7.95 9.40 20.89
C PHE A 63 8.00 7.88 20.98
N ASN A 64 8.75 7.21 20.10
CA ASN A 64 8.93 5.75 20.12
C ASN A 64 9.61 5.27 21.43
N MET A 65 10.55 6.02 21.99
CA MET A 65 11.16 5.68 23.28
C MET A 65 10.17 5.74 24.46
N ARG A 66 9.06 6.46 24.31
CA ARG A 66 8.00 6.56 25.32
C ARG A 66 6.95 5.44 25.24
N ILE A 67 7.04 4.54 24.28
CA ILE A 67 6.14 3.39 24.18
C ILE A 67 6.33 2.53 25.43
N PRO A 68 5.27 2.30 26.24
CA PRO A 68 5.39 1.51 27.47
C PRO A 68 5.76 0.06 27.14
N ARG A 69 6.57 -0.55 27.99
CA ARG A 69 6.87 -1.98 27.90
C ARG A 69 5.58 -2.76 28.13
N THR A 70 5.20 -3.58 27.16
CA THR A 70 4.05 -4.46 27.30
C THR A 70 4.41 -5.65 28.19
N THR A 71 3.44 -6.14 28.98
CA THR A 71 3.57 -7.38 29.77
C THR A 71 3.49 -8.66 28.92
N ALA A 72 3.51 -8.51 27.58
CA ALA A 72 3.48 -9.63 26.67
C ALA A 72 4.71 -10.52 26.85
N VAL A 73 4.48 -11.82 27.06
CA VAL A 73 5.56 -12.81 27.14
C VAL A 73 6.23 -12.89 25.77
N LEU A 74 7.45 -12.34 25.70
CA LEU A 74 8.26 -12.42 24.50
C LEU A 74 8.79 -13.85 24.33
N ARG A 75 8.61 -14.41 23.16
CA ARG A 75 9.23 -15.71 22.83
C ARG A 75 10.74 -15.55 22.79
N PRO A 76 11.51 -16.52 23.33
CA PRO A 76 12.96 -16.46 23.28
C PRO A 76 13.42 -16.37 21.82
N MET A 77 14.40 -15.48 21.57
CA MET A 77 14.98 -15.29 20.25
C MET A 77 15.85 -16.51 19.91
N PRO A 78 15.77 -17.03 18.67
CA PRO A 78 16.66 -18.10 18.24
C PRO A 78 18.13 -17.70 18.35
N SER A 79 18.99 -18.65 18.72
CA SER A 79 20.40 -18.41 19.01
C SER A 79 21.27 -18.04 17.79
N HIS A 80 20.78 -18.25 16.55
CA HIS A 80 21.52 -17.90 15.34
C HIS A 80 20.65 -17.37 14.22
N GLN A 81 21.25 -16.54 13.36
CA GLN A 81 20.59 -15.85 12.26
C GLN A 81 19.91 -16.81 11.27
N GLY A 82 20.52 -17.97 10.99
CA GLY A 82 19.93 -19.00 10.12
C GLY A 82 18.59 -19.55 10.64
N ALA A 83 18.44 -19.65 11.96
CA ALA A 83 17.19 -20.10 12.58
C ALA A 83 16.09 -19.03 12.46
N LEU A 84 16.45 -17.73 12.48
CA LEU A 84 15.51 -16.64 12.20
C LEU A 84 14.98 -16.68 10.77
N LEU A 85 15.87 -16.87 9.80
CA LEU A 85 15.46 -17.01 8.39
C LEU A 85 14.56 -18.23 8.18
N ALA A 86 14.90 -19.36 8.77
CA ALA A 86 14.10 -20.58 8.69
C ALA A 86 12.73 -20.40 9.36
N ASP A 87 12.65 -19.67 10.50
CA ASP A 87 11.38 -19.35 11.15
C ASP A 87 10.53 -18.39 10.29
N PHE A 88 11.16 -17.39 9.69
CA PHE A 88 10.51 -16.48 8.76
C PHE A 88 9.88 -17.21 7.57
N TRP A 89 10.64 -18.07 6.88
CA TRP A 89 10.13 -18.82 5.73
C TRP A 89 9.04 -19.83 6.11
N ARG A 90 9.11 -20.43 7.30
CA ARG A 90 8.03 -21.24 7.86
C ARG A 90 6.76 -20.41 8.08
N CYS A 91 6.89 -19.21 8.66
CA CYS A 91 5.77 -18.30 8.87
C CYS A 91 5.16 -17.85 7.54
N ASN A 92 6.00 -17.48 6.56
CA ASN A 92 5.56 -17.12 5.21
C ASN A 92 4.78 -18.29 4.58
N GLY A 93 5.32 -19.50 4.60
CA GLY A 93 4.65 -20.68 4.09
C GLY A 93 3.34 -21.03 4.82
N ARG A 94 3.23 -20.78 6.14
CA ARG A 94 1.97 -20.96 6.88
C ARG A 94 0.89 -20.01 6.39
N LEU A 95 1.21 -18.75 6.15
CA LEU A 95 0.24 -17.75 5.70
C LEU A 95 -0.22 -18.03 4.27
N TRP A 96 0.71 -18.46 3.38
CA TRP A 96 0.40 -18.87 2.02
C TRP A 96 -0.38 -20.21 1.92
N ARG A 97 -0.41 -21.02 2.98
CA ARG A 97 -1.21 -22.25 3.06
C ARG A 97 -2.56 -22.07 3.73
N ASP A 98 -2.74 -20.99 4.50
CA ASP A 98 -4.02 -20.67 5.11
C ASP A 98 -5.03 -20.19 4.05
N ARG A 99 -6.22 -20.77 4.01
CA ARG A 99 -7.22 -20.55 2.95
C ARG A 99 -7.72 -19.11 2.80
N LEU A 100 -7.77 -18.36 3.90
CA LEU A 100 -8.09 -16.93 3.85
C LEU A 100 -6.83 -16.06 3.87
N GLY A 101 -5.80 -16.49 4.59
CA GLY A 101 -4.52 -15.81 4.69
C GLY A 101 -3.88 -15.61 3.32
N GLN A 102 -3.83 -16.67 2.49
CA GLN A 102 -3.27 -16.62 1.15
C GLN A 102 -3.97 -15.60 0.23
N ILE A 103 -5.30 -15.52 0.31
CA ILE A 103 -6.10 -14.61 -0.51
C ILE A 103 -5.95 -13.16 -0.05
N SER A 104 -6.01 -12.94 1.28
CA SER A 104 -5.81 -11.59 1.82
C SER A 104 -4.37 -11.11 1.61
N LEU A 105 -3.36 -11.98 1.79
CA LEU A 105 -1.97 -11.65 1.52
C LEU A 105 -1.74 -11.32 0.04
N ALA A 106 -2.21 -12.17 -0.89
CA ALA A 106 -2.07 -11.93 -2.32
C ALA A 106 -2.71 -10.60 -2.76
N THR A 107 -3.92 -10.30 -2.23
CA THR A 107 -4.64 -9.06 -2.58
C THR A 107 -3.92 -7.83 -2.03
N THR A 108 -3.49 -7.83 -0.75
CA THR A 108 -2.78 -6.70 -0.14
C THR A 108 -1.40 -6.51 -0.77
N THR A 109 -0.69 -7.59 -1.03
CA THR A 109 0.61 -7.58 -1.72
C THR A 109 0.51 -6.94 -3.09
N LEU A 110 -0.49 -7.33 -3.89
CA LEU A 110 -0.70 -6.74 -5.21
C LEU A 110 -1.12 -5.26 -5.10
N PHE A 111 -2.01 -4.92 -4.16
CA PHE A 111 -2.40 -3.52 -3.93
C PHE A 111 -1.19 -2.64 -3.63
N TRP A 112 -0.33 -3.05 -2.69
CA TRP A 112 0.86 -2.28 -2.34
C TRP A 112 1.88 -2.25 -3.48
N GLY A 113 1.99 -3.34 -4.26
CA GLY A 113 2.79 -3.37 -5.48
C GLY A 113 2.36 -2.30 -6.48
N VAL A 114 1.05 -2.14 -6.69
CA VAL A 114 0.47 -1.10 -7.56
C VAL A 114 0.67 0.28 -6.93
N SER A 115 0.27 0.46 -5.68
CA SER A 115 0.30 1.76 -4.97
C SER A 115 1.72 2.32 -4.86
N GLY A 116 2.71 1.48 -4.58
CA GLY A 116 4.12 1.88 -4.50
C GLY A 116 4.68 2.41 -5.84
N ASN A 117 4.19 1.88 -6.96
CA ASN A 117 4.60 2.30 -8.30
C ASN A 117 3.72 3.41 -8.90
N MET A 118 2.55 3.69 -8.29
CA MET A 118 1.58 4.65 -8.82
C MET A 118 2.18 6.03 -9.03
N ARG A 119 3.08 6.46 -8.14
CA ARG A 119 3.75 7.76 -8.28
C ARG A 119 4.49 7.88 -9.62
N TYR A 120 5.28 6.86 -9.97
CA TYR A 120 6.04 6.85 -11.22
C TYR A 120 5.12 6.79 -12.44
N ILE A 121 4.07 5.98 -12.35
CA ILE A 121 3.07 5.81 -13.41
C ILE A 121 2.33 7.12 -13.67
N VAL A 122 1.83 7.80 -12.63
CA VAL A 122 1.11 9.08 -12.74
C VAL A 122 2.03 10.19 -13.28
N LEU A 123 3.29 10.25 -12.82
CA LEU A 123 4.27 11.23 -13.32
C LEU A 123 4.54 11.02 -14.83
N ALA A 124 4.80 9.77 -15.24
CA ALA A 124 5.08 9.46 -16.64
C ALA A 124 3.86 9.69 -17.54
N TRP A 125 2.67 9.31 -17.08
CA TRP A 125 1.41 9.55 -17.79
C TRP A 125 1.13 11.05 -17.93
N ALA A 126 1.23 11.83 -16.86
CA ALA A 126 0.95 13.27 -16.89
C ALA A 126 1.94 14.03 -17.78
N ALA A 127 3.20 13.61 -17.83
CA ALA A 127 4.18 14.16 -18.78
C ALA A 127 3.82 13.82 -20.23
N ALA A 128 3.36 12.59 -20.50
CA ALA A 128 3.06 12.14 -21.86
C ALA A 128 1.68 12.64 -22.37
N ALA A 129 0.65 12.64 -21.52
CA ALA A 129 -0.73 12.95 -21.88
C ALA A 129 -1.09 14.44 -21.72
N LEU A 130 -0.60 15.08 -20.64
CA LEU A 130 -0.95 16.45 -20.28
C LEU A 130 0.20 17.45 -20.54
N HIS A 131 1.36 16.95 -20.95
CA HIS A 131 2.59 17.76 -21.14
C HIS A 131 2.99 18.52 -19.86
N TYR A 132 2.71 17.92 -18.69
CA TYR A 132 2.99 18.53 -17.39
C TYR A 132 4.45 18.39 -16.99
N SER A 133 4.97 19.43 -16.33
CA SER A 133 6.24 19.34 -15.62
C SER A 133 6.13 18.37 -14.43
N THR A 134 7.27 17.90 -13.94
CA THR A 134 7.34 17.00 -12.78
C THR A 134 6.62 17.58 -11.55
N THR A 135 6.72 18.90 -11.32
CA THR A 135 6.07 19.59 -10.21
C THR A 135 4.55 19.59 -10.36
N GLN A 136 4.03 19.84 -11.56
CA GLN A 136 2.59 19.81 -11.84
C GLN A 136 2.06 18.37 -11.76
N ALA A 137 2.77 17.41 -12.29
CA ALA A 137 2.40 16.00 -12.24
C ALA A 137 2.41 15.45 -10.81
N ALA A 138 3.30 15.93 -9.94
CA ALA A 138 3.33 15.54 -8.52
C ALA A 138 2.04 15.90 -7.77
N SER A 139 1.36 16.99 -8.14
CA SER A 139 0.06 17.35 -7.55
C SER A 139 -1.01 16.30 -7.84
N LEU A 140 -0.97 15.67 -9.03
CA LEU A 140 -1.90 14.60 -9.41
C LEU A 140 -1.69 13.32 -8.61
N VAL A 141 -0.46 13.04 -8.17
CA VAL A 141 -0.18 11.96 -7.19
C VAL A 141 -0.90 12.22 -5.87
N GLY A 142 -0.91 13.49 -5.41
CA GLY A 142 -1.69 13.91 -4.24
C GLY A 142 -3.20 13.68 -4.41
N VAL A 143 -3.73 13.89 -5.62
CA VAL A 143 -5.13 13.61 -5.95
C VAL A 143 -5.48 12.13 -5.79
N VAL A 144 -4.61 11.23 -6.26
CA VAL A 144 -4.79 9.78 -6.04
C VAL A 144 -4.78 9.43 -4.55
N ALA A 145 -3.83 10.00 -3.81
CA ALA A 145 -3.73 9.77 -2.37
C ALA A 145 -4.98 10.26 -1.61
N LEU A 146 -5.52 11.43 -1.98
CA LEU A 146 -6.78 11.93 -1.44
C LEU A 146 -7.94 10.94 -1.71
N GLY A 147 -8.06 10.44 -2.93
CA GLY A 147 -9.02 9.41 -3.28
C GLY A 147 -8.86 8.18 -2.39
N THR A 148 -7.62 7.70 -2.21
CA THR A 148 -7.31 6.53 -1.38
C THR A 148 -7.75 6.74 0.08
N ALA A 149 -7.53 7.94 0.65
CA ALA A 149 -7.98 8.28 1.98
C ALA A 149 -9.52 8.23 2.10
N VAL A 150 -10.23 8.81 1.15
CA VAL A 150 -11.70 8.78 1.11
C VAL A 150 -12.22 7.34 1.01
N GLY A 151 -11.66 6.55 0.10
CA GLY A 151 -12.02 5.13 -0.07
C GLY A 151 -11.76 4.30 1.19
N ALA A 152 -10.63 4.52 1.86
CA ALA A 152 -10.28 3.85 3.12
C ALA A 152 -11.27 4.17 4.25
N VAL A 153 -11.66 5.45 4.39
CA VAL A 153 -12.66 5.87 5.38
C VAL A 153 -14.00 5.20 5.09
N VAL A 154 -14.48 5.27 3.85
CA VAL A 154 -15.76 4.65 3.46
C VAL A 154 -15.74 3.13 3.69
N ALA A 155 -14.65 2.46 3.35
CA ALA A 155 -14.49 1.03 3.59
C ALA A 155 -14.53 0.68 5.08
N SER A 156 -13.86 1.46 5.93
CA SER A 156 -13.82 1.23 7.38
C SER A 156 -15.21 1.34 8.03
N MET A 157 -16.08 2.17 7.45
CA MET A 157 -17.47 2.37 7.92
C MET A 157 -18.44 1.32 7.39
N ARG A 158 -18.26 0.87 6.13
CA ARG A 158 -19.25 0.05 5.41
C ARG A 158 -18.90 -1.43 5.31
N VAL A 159 -17.60 -1.77 5.26
CA VAL A 159 -17.17 -3.15 5.04
C VAL A 159 -16.83 -3.81 6.38
N ARG A 160 -17.56 -4.87 6.68
CA ARG A 160 -17.31 -5.71 7.87
C ARG A 160 -16.24 -6.73 7.54
N LEU A 161 -15.50 -7.18 8.56
CA LEU A 161 -14.41 -8.15 8.40
C LEU A 161 -14.86 -9.48 7.77
N ASP A 162 -16.05 -9.95 8.10
CA ASP A 162 -16.67 -11.17 7.55
C ASP A 162 -17.10 -11.03 6.07
N ARG A 163 -17.05 -9.81 5.51
CA ARG A 163 -17.35 -9.49 4.12
C ARG A 163 -16.14 -8.90 3.36
N ALA A 164 -14.96 -8.97 3.97
CA ALA A 164 -13.76 -8.37 3.40
C ALA A 164 -13.45 -8.87 1.97
N THR A 165 -13.70 -10.16 1.68
CA THR A 165 -13.47 -10.73 0.37
C THR A 165 -14.44 -10.26 -0.74
N GLN A 166 -15.55 -9.61 -0.36
CA GLN A 166 -16.53 -9.10 -1.33
C GLN A 166 -16.00 -7.91 -2.15
N VAL A 167 -14.96 -7.23 -1.66
CA VAL A 167 -14.35 -6.10 -2.37
C VAL A 167 -13.36 -6.52 -3.46
N MET A 168 -12.97 -7.80 -3.53
CA MET A 168 -11.96 -8.28 -4.47
C MET A 168 -12.26 -7.98 -5.96
N PRO A 169 -13.52 -8.08 -6.45
CA PRO A 169 -13.82 -7.75 -7.83
C PRO A 169 -13.46 -6.31 -8.22
N LEU A 170 -13.47 -5.38 -7.25
CA LEU A 170 -13.06 -4.00 -7.48
C LEU A 170 -11.58 -3.86 -7.83
N GLY A 171 -10.74 -4.83 -7.44
CA GLY A 171 -9.33 -4.86 -7.83
C GLY A 171 -9.13 -5.12 -9.33
N ILE A 172 -10.02 -5.89 -9.96
CA ILE A 172 -10.02 -6.06 -11.43
C ILE A 172 -10.39 -4.72 -12.08
N LEU A 173 -11.40 -4.04 -11.54
CA LEU A 173 -11.78 -2.71 -12.01
C LEU A 173 -10.63 -1.70 -11.85
N MET A 174 -9.92 -1.71 -10.73
CA MET A 174 -8.75 -0.85 -10.51
C MET A 174 -7.67 -1.09 -11.59
N GLY A 175 -7.36 -2.35 -11.90
CA GLY A 175 -6.43 -2.68 -12.98
C GLY A 175 -6.92 -2.25 -14.36
N ALA A 176 -8.22 -2.39 -14.64
CA ALA A 176 -8.85 -1.91 -15.88
C ALA A 176 -8.79 -0.37 -16.00
N LEU A 177 -8.97 0.36 -14.89
CA LEU A 177 -8.79 1.80 -14.86
C LEU A 177 -7.35 2.22 -15.14
N LEU A 178 -6.34 1.46 -14.68
CA LEU A 178 -4.95 1.72 -15.04
C LEU A 178 -4.74 1.61 -16.56
N VAL A 179 -5.35 0.63 -17.21
CA VAL A 179 -5.33 0.55 -18.69
C VAL A 179 -6.09 1.72 -19.30
N ALA A 180 -7.27 2.07 -18.79
CA ALA A 180 -8.08 3.16 -19.30
C ALA A 180 -7.44 4.54 -19.14
N MET A 181 -6.52 4.70 -18.19
CA MET A 181 -5.80 5.96 -17.94
C MET A 181 -5.06 6.46 -19.17
N VAL A 182 -4.61 5.57 -20.08
CA VAL A 182 -3.92 5.94 -21.33
C VAL A 182 -4.78 6.79 -22.28
N TYR A 183 -6.10 6.72 -22.12
CA TYR A 183 -7.06 7.47 -22.96
C TYR A 183 -7.52 8.79 -22.32
N VAL A 184 -7.02 9.11 -21.14
CA VAL A 184 -7.36 10.34 -20.44
C VAL A 184 -6.32 11.40 -20.79
N ASP A 185 -6.75 12.45 -21.48
CA ASP A 185 -5.90 13.52 -22.03
C ASP A 185 -6.29 14.93 -21.55
N HIS A 186 -7.38 15.04 -20.74
CA HIS A 186 -7.87 16.29 -20.22
C HIS A 186 -7.87 16.32 -18.69
N LEU A 187 -7.40 17.42 -18.09
CA LEU A 187 -7.31 17.58 -16.63
C LEU A 187 -8.67 17.41 -15.94
N TRP A 188 -9.74 17.94 -16.52
CA TRP A 188 -11.09 17.86 -15.94
C TRP A 188 -11.63 16.42 -15.85
N VAL A 189 -11.16 15.52 -16.72
CA VAL A 189 -11.44 14.08 -16.67
C VAL A 189 -10.44 13.38 -15.76
N ALA A 190 -9.18 13.79 -15.81
CA ALA A 190 -8.09 13.19 -15.07
C ALA A 190 -8.31 13.26 -13.54
N VAL A 191 -8.70 14.43 -13.03
CA VAL A 191 -8.85 14.63 -11.57
C VAL A 191 -9.91 13.69 -10.97
N PRO A 192 -11.19 13.67 -11.43
CA PRO A 192 -12.17 12.75 -10.89
C PRO A 192 -11.82 11.27 -11.15
N PHE A 193 -11.18 10.97 -12.28
CA PHE A 193 -10.69 9.64 -12.60
C PHE A 193 -9.64 9.14 -11.58
N LEU A 194 -8.63 9.96 -11.27
CA LEU A 194 -7.58 9.65 -10.31
C LEU A 194 -8.12 9.54 -8.89
N VAL A 195 -9.06 10.43 -8.48
CA VAL A 195 -9.77 10.33 -7.20
C VAL A 195 -10.51 9.00 -7.10
N PHE A 196 -11.25 8.62 -8.15
CA PHE A 196 -12.02 7.39 -8.16
C PHE A 196 -11.11 6.15 -8.11
N MET A 197 -10.04 6.14 -8.90
CA MET A 197 -9.05 5.06 -8.89
C MET A 197 -8.38 4.92 -7.52
N GLY A 198 -7.98 6.03 -6.90
CA GLY A 198 -7.47 6.04 -5.52
C GLY A 198 -8.51 5.51 -4.54
N ALA A 199 -9.77 5.97 -4.64
CA ALA A 199 -10.85 5.54 -3.74
C ALA A 199 -11.13 4.03 -3.82
N LEU A 200 -11.09 3.44 -5.01
CA LEU A 200 -11.18 1.99 -5.16
C LEU A 200 -10.04 1.27 -4.45
N GLY A 201 -8.81 1.78 -4.60
CA GLY A 201 -7.65 1.21 -3.93
C GLY A 201 -7.80 1.23 -2.40
N GLY A 202 -8.13 2.38 -1.82
CA GLY A 202 -8.39 2.53 -0.38
C GLY A 202 -9.54 1.65 0.12
N TYR A 203 -10.60 1.55 -0.68
CA TYR A 203 -11.76 0.71 -0.36
C TYR A 203 -11.44 -0.78 -0.32
N ILE A 204 -10.49 -1.25 -1.13
CA ILE A 204 -10.05 -2.65 -1.19
C ILE A 204 -9.07 -2.96 -0.05
N VAL A 205 -8.07 -2.11 0.15
CA VAL A 205 -6.94 -2.43 1.05
C VAL A 205 -7.37 -2.53 2.50
N VAL A 206 -8.24 -1.66 2.99
CA VAL A 206 -8.62 -1.61 4.41
C VAL A 206 -9.24 -2.92 4.91
N PRO A 207 -10.30 -3.48 4.31
CA PRO A 207 -10.87 -4.73 4.78
C PRO A 207 -9.97 -5.94 4.53
N MET A 208 -9.21 -5.96 3.43
CA MET A 208 -8.30 -7.06 3.11
C MET A 208 -7.09 -7.07 4.04
N ASN A 209 -6.54 -5.91 4.39
CA ASN A 209 -5.47 -5.77 5.36
C ASN A 209 -5.94 -6.18 6.77
N ALA A 210 -7.14 -5.76 7.18
CA ALA A 210 -7.74 -6.17 8.46
C ALA A 210 -7.94 -7.70 8.53
N LEU A 211 -8.37 -8.34 7.43
CA LEU A 211 -8.50 -9.79 7.35
C LEU A 211 -7.15 -10.49 7.45
N LEU A 212 -6.15 -9.98 6.73
CA LEU A 212 -4.77 -10.48 6.75
C LEU A 212 -4.17 -10.42 8.16
N GLN A 213 -4.27 -9.28 8.82
CA GLN A 213 -3.77 -9.08 10.18
C GLN A 213 -4.49 -9.99 11.18
N HIS A 214 -5.81 -10.14 11.07
CA HIS A 214 -6.57 -11.06 11.92
C HIS A 214 -6.11 -12.52 11.73
N ARG A 215 -5.94 -12.97 10.49
CA ARG A 215 -5.46 -14.33 10.20
C ARG A 215 -4.02 -14.54 10.64
N GLY A 216 -3.14 -13.63 10.30
CA GLY A 216 -1.73 -13.72 10.63
C GLY A 216 -1.47 -13.67 12.14
N HIS A 217 -2.21 -12.83 12.89
CA HIS A 217 -2.14 -12.81 14.34
C HIS A 217 -2.49 -14.18 14.95
N ASN A 218 -3.58 -14.79 14.48
CA ASN A 218 -4.04 -16.09 15.00
C ASN A 218 -3.09 -17.24 14.65
N LEU A 219 -2.39 -17.16 13.50
CA LEU A 219 -1.50 -18.21 13.03
C LEU A 219 -0.10 -18.15 13.66
N MET A 220 0.45 -16.95 13.88
CA MET A 220 1.86 -16.79 14.23
C MET A 220 2.18 -15.62 15.17
N GLY A 221 1.16 -14.84 15.56
CA GLY A 221 1.33 -13.61 16.34
C GLY A 221 1.58 -12.37 15.47
N ALA A 222 1.35 -11.17 16.05
CA ALA A 222 1.33 -9.92 15.31
C ALA A 222 2.67 -9.59 14.64
N GLY A 223 3.79 -9.65 15.36
CA GLY A 223 5.10 -9.26 14.83
C GLY A 223 5.54 -10.09 13.63
N ARG A 224 5.38 -11.43 13.69
CA ARG A 224 5.72 -12.31 12.57
C ARG A 224 4.79 -12.09 11.37
N SER A 225 3.51 -11.88 11.64
CA SER A 225 2.53 -11.59 10.59
C SER A 225 2.87 -10.32 9.83
N ILE A 226 3.19 -9.23 10.54
CA ILE A 226 3.59 -7.95 9.93
C ILE A 226 4.89 -8.11 9.13
N ALA A 227 5.88 -8.85 9.64
CA ALA A 227 7.13 -9.10 8.93
C ALA A 227 6.90 -9.85 7.60
N VAL A 228 6.05 -10.89 7.60
CA VAL A 228 5.68 -11.64 6.39
C VAL A 228 4.91 -10.76 5.42
N GLN A 229 3.95 -9.98 5.90
CA GLN A 229 3.18 -9.05 5.09
C GLN A 229 4.11 -8.05 4.39
N ASN A 230 4.91 -7.31 5.15
CA ASN A 230 5.81 -6.29 4.62
C ASN A 230 6.80 -6.86 3.59
N PHE A 231 7.34 -8.06 3.85
CA PHE A 231 8.25 -8.71 2.91
C PHE A 231 7.57 -8.97 1.55
N ASN A 232 6.39 -9.56 1.56
CA ASN A 232 5.66 -9.86 0.32
C ASN A 232 5.25 -8.57 -0.41
N GLU A 233 4.81 -7.54 0.31
CA GLU A 233 4.45 -6.23 -0.24
C GLU A 233 5.64 -5.55 -0.91
N GLN A 234 6.80 -5.49 -0.23
CA GLN A 234 8.01 -4.90 -0.79
C GLN A 234 8.54 -5.69 -1.99
N ALA A 235 8.48 -7.02 -1.95
CA ALA A 235 8.85 -7.86 -3.08
C ALA A 235 7.97 -7.59 -4.30
N CYS A 236 6.66 -7.40 -4.11
CA CYS A 236 5.75 -7.06 -5.19
C CYS A 236 5.97 -5.64 -5.74
N ILE A 237 6.24 -4.65 -4.86
CA ILE A 237 6.60 -3.29 -5.28
C ILE A 237 7.82 -3.33 -6.20
N LEU A 238 8.87 -4.07 -5.80
CA LEU A 238 10.08 -4.23 -6.60
C LEU A 238 9.82 -4.97 -7.92
N ALA A 239 9.05 -6.06 -7.89
CA ALA A 239 8.75 -6.84 -9.09
C ALA A 239 7.96 -6.03 -10.13
N LEU A 240 6.91 -5.31 -9.70
CA LEU A 240 6.12 -4.47 -10.58
C LEU A 240 6.88 -3.22 -11.03
N GLY A 241 7.73 -2.64 -10.17
CA GLY A 241 8.62 -1.54 -10.53
C GLY A 241 9.66 -1.98 -11.56
N PHE A 242 10.22 -3.17 -11.40
CA PHE A 242 11.13 -3.76 -12.39
C PHE A 242 10.41 -4.02 -13.72
N LEU A 243 9.20 -4.57 -13.70
CA LEU A 243 8.40 -4.78 -14.90
C LEU A 243 8.20 -3.47 -15.66
N TYR A 244 7.80 -2.40 -14.97
CA TYR A 244 7.60 -1.08 -15.56
C TYR A 244 8.92 -0.52 -16.13
N SER A 245 9.99 -0.54 -15.34
CA SER A 245 11.31 -0.04 -15.75
C SER A 245 11.90 -0.83 -16.91
N ALA A 246 11.78 -2.16 -16.89
CA ALA A 246 12.26 -3.01 -17.99
C ALA A 246 11.47 -2.76 -19.27
N SER A 247 10.14 -2.61 -19.19
CA SER A 247 9.30 -2.34 -20.37
C SER A 247 9.69 -1.01 -21.04
N THR A 248 9.90 0.06 -20.26
CA THR A 248 10.38 1.34 -20.80
C THR A 248 11.82 1.25 -21.30
N GLY A 249 12.69 0.50 -20.63
CA GLY A 249 14.07 0.24 -21.06
C GLY A 249 14.18 -0.54 -22.36
N LEU A 250 13.19 -1.38 -22.67
CA LEU A 250 13.06 -2.09 -23.95
C LEU A 250 12.43 -1.23 -25.06
N GLY A 251 12.17 0.05 -24.81
CA GLY A 251 11.68 1.00 -25.81
C GLY A 251 10.16 1.10 -25.92
N LEU A 252 9.38 0.52 -24.99
CA LEU A 252 7.95 0.76 -24.95
C LEU A 252 7.66 2.24 -24.61
N SER A 253 6.67 2.82 -25.28
CA SER A 253 6.17 4.15 -24.90
C SER A 253 5.60 4.14 -23.49
N ALA A 254 5.53 5.29 -22.83
CA ALA A 254 4.94 5.42 -21.50
C ALA A 254 3.52 4.82 -21.45
N PHE A 255 2.69 5.09 -22.43
CA PHE A 255 1.33 4.55 -22.53
C PHE A 255 1.31 3.02 -22.66
N ALA A 256 2.18 2.45 -23.50
CA ALA A 256 2.27 1.00 -23.65
C ALA A 256 2.75 0.31 -22.35
N ALA A 257 3.73 0.90 -21.66
CA ALA A 257 4.22 0.40 -20.39
C ALA A 257 3.14 0.47 -19.29
N ILE A 258 2.35 1.55 -19.24
CA ILE A 258 1.23 1.71 -18.32
C ILE A 258 0.11 0.70 -18.63
N ALA A 259 -0.22 0.53 -19.90
CA ALA A 259 -1.23 -0.44 -20.31
C ALA A 259 -0.81 -1.89 -19.97
N LEU A 260 0.45 -2.23 -20.21
CA LEU A 260 1.02 -3.53 -19.81
C LEU A 260 0.95 -3.72 -18.29
N PHE A 261 1.36 -2.72 -17.52
CA PHE A 261 1.29 -2.76 -16.06
C PHE A 261 -0.16 -2.98 -15.58
N GLY A 262 -1.11 -2.21 -16.11
CA GLY A 262 -2.53 -2.36 -15.79
C GLY A 262 -3.08 -3.73 -16.19
N ALA A 263 -2.69 -4.26 -17.36
CA ALA A 263 -3.09 -5.60 -17.81
C ALA A 263 -2.57 -6.70 -16.86
N VAL A 264 -1.33 -6.60 -16.41
CA VAL A 264 -0.75 -7.51 -15.40
C VAL A 264 -1.54 -7.46 -14.10
N VAL A 265 -1.96 -6.27 -13.66
CA VAL A 265 -2.81 -6.11 -12.46
C VAL A 265 -4.18 -6.77 -12.64
N VAL A 266 -4.84 -6.55 -13.79
CA VAL A 266 -6.14 -7.20 -14.12
C VAL A 266 -6.01 -8.71 -14.07
N VAL A 267 -5.02 -9.27 -14.76
CA VAL A 267 -4.80 -10.72 -14.82
C VAL A 267 -4.50 -11.28 -13.43
N SER A 268 -3.63 -10.62 -12.67
CA SER A 268 -3.27 -11.05 -11.31
C SER A 268 -4.48 -11.04 -10.39
N MET A 269 -5.30 -9.98 -10.40
CA MET A 269 -6.53 -9.91 -9.59
C MET A 269 -7.56 -10.94 -10.04
N ALA A 270 -7.71 -11.18 -11.35
CA ALA A 270 -8.59 -12.21 -11.88
C ALA A 270 -8.15 -13.61 -11.40
N LEU A 271 -6.86 -13.91 -11.43
CA LEU A 271 -6.30 -15.16 -10.92
C LEU A 271 -6.53 -15.33 -9.41
N ILE A 272 -6.31 -14.28 -8.60
CA ILE A 272 -6.60 -14.29 -7.17
C ILE A 272 -8.09 -14.54 -6.92
N GLN A 273 -8.98 -13.91 -7.71
CA GLN A 273 -10.42 -14.11 -7.63
C GLN A 273 -10.83 -15.55 -7.99
N LEU A 274 -10.24 -16.13 -9.04
CA LEU A 274 -10.46 -17.52 -9.43
C LEU A 274 -9.96 -18.48 -8.35
N TRP A 275 -8.80 -18.20 -7.78
CA TRP A 275 -8.25 -18.96 -6.67
C TRP A 275 -9.15 -18.93 -5.43
N TYR A 276 -9.68 -17.76 -5.09
CA TYR A 276 -10.67 -17.63 -4.01
C TYR A 276 -11.95 -18.43 -4.28
N ARG A 277 -12.48 -18.35 -5.52
CA ARG A 277 -13.66 -19.15 -5.92
C ARG A 277 -13.38 -20.65 -5.87
N HIS A 278 -12.19 -21.09 -6.26
CA HIS A 278 -11.77 -22.48 -6.14
C HIS A 278 -11.73 -22.93 -4.67
N ASN A 279 -11.13 -22.13 -3.79
CA ASN A 279 -11.11 -22.39 -2.35
C ASN A 279 -12.53 -22.46 -1.76
N LEU A 280 -13.42 -21.57 -2.17
CA LEU A 280 -14.81 -21.58 -1.73
C LEU A 280 -15.53 -22.89 -2.13
N ARG A 281 -15.28 -23.42 -3.33
CA ARG A 281 -15.91 -24.64 -3.81
C ARG A 281 -15.44 -25.89 -3.06
N HIS A 282 -14.14 -25.98 -2.77
CA HIS A 282 -13.54 -27.19 -2.20
C HIS A 282 -13.40 -27.16 -0.67
N HIS A 283 -13.43 -25.98 -0.04
CA HIS A 283 -13.22 -25.78 1.40
C HIS A 283 -14.27 -24.87 2.02
N THR A 284 -15.53 -25.00 1.59
CA THR A 284 -16.63 -24.12 2.01
C THR A 284 -16.83 -24.08 3.53
N ALA A 285 -16.76 -25.24 4.18
CA ALA A 285 -16.99 -25.35 5.64
C ALA A 285 -15.88 -24.63 6.42
N GLU A 286 -14.62 -24.87 6.06
CA GLU A 286 -13.45 -24.25 6.66
C GLU A 286 -13.49 -22.70 6.51
N ILE A 287 -13.73 -22.21 5.30
CA ILE A 287 -13.79 -20.75 5.03
C ILE A 287 -14.94 -20.11 5.79
N LYS A 288 -16.13 -20.74 5.84
CA LYS A 288 -17.26 -20.23 6.63
C LYS A 288 -16.95 -20.19 8.12
N GLN A 289 -16.26 -21.20 8.66
CA GLN A 289 -15.81 -21.22 10.04
C GLN A 289 -14.81 -20.09 10.32
N LEU A 290 -13.80 -19.92 9.47
CA LEU A 290 -12.80 -18.85 9.58
C LEU A 290 -13.45 -17.46 9.53
N MET A 291 -14.44 -17.26 8.67
CA MET A 291 -15.21 -16.02 8.60
C MET A 291 -16.10 -15.79 9.82
N ARG A 292 -16.65 -16.86 10.44
CA ARG A 292 -17.40 -16.76 11.71
C ARG A 292 -16.49 -16.31 12.85
N ILE A 293 -15.28 -16.87 12.94
CA ILE A 293 -14.26 -16.46 13.90
C ILE A 293 -13.92 -14.98 13.72
N ALA A 294 -13.72 -14.54 12.49
CA ALA A 294 -13.46 -13.14 12.16
C ALA A 294 -14.63 -12.21 12.55
N ARG A 295 -15.85 -12.72 12.59
CA ARG A 295 -17.04 -11.96 13.04
C ARG A 295 -17.11 -11.76 14.55
N GLY A 296 -16.24 -12.38 15.34
CA GLY A 296 -16.29 -12.31 16.81
C GLY A 296 -17.39 -13.16 17.44
N LYS A 297 -18.00 -14.05 16.69
CA LYS A 297 -18.90 -15.08 17.23
C LYS A 297 -18.10 -16.32 17.58
N ASN A 298 -17.31 -16.24 18.65
CA ASN A 298 -16.82 -17.40 19.34
C ASN A 298 -18.01 -18.01 20.08
N ALA A 299 -18.67 -18.96 19.46
CA ALA A 299 -19.39 -20.00 20.16
C ALA A 299 -19.03 -21.31 19.47
N PRO A 300 -18.39 -22.26 20.16
CA PRO A 300 -18.60 -23.65 19.82
C PRO A 300 -20.12 -23.95 19.97
N PRO A 301 -20.64 -24.88 19.16
CA PRO A 301 -22.03 -25.30 19.27
C PRO A 301 -22.34 -25.87 20.65
#